data_a7853c4ab973bc4ef0102b0785a46eab
#
_entry.id   a7853c4ab973bc4ef0102b0785a46eab
#
_cell.length_a   1.000
_cell.length_b   1.000
_cell.length_c   1.000
_cell.angle_alpha   90.00
_cell.angle_beta   90.00
_cell.angle_gamma   90.00
#
_symmetry.space_group_name_H-M   'P 1'
#
loop_
_entity.id
_entity.type
_entity.pdbx_description
1 polymer ?
#
loop_
_entity_poly.entity_id
_entity_poly.type
_entity_poly.pdbx_seq_one_letter_code
_entity_poly.pdbx_strand_id
1 'polypeptide(L)'
;MLVVFYPAAFTGVCTEEICSFNDLMGDLENSGCTVVGISVDSPFSNAAFARTNDIGFPLLSDVHRSVINDFGIAYQDFSIKGYTVATRSVFVIEPDGTVGFAWAAENPGIQPDYAEVISYCLKN
;
A
#
# COMPACT_ATOMS: atom_id res chain seq x y z
N MET A 1 -3.27 -9.93 7.25
CA MET A 1 -3.65 -8.97 6.18
C MET A 1 -2.46 -8.11 5.83
N LEU A 2 -2.17 -8.02 4.54
CA LEU A 2 -1.10 -7.17 4.03
C LEU A 2 -1.70 -5.82 3.64
N VAL A 3 -1.21 -4.74 4.24
CA VAL A 3 -1.67 -3.37 3.96
C VAL A 3 -0.54 -2.62 3.25
N VAL A 4 -0.83 -2.14 2.05
CA VAL A 4 0.13 -1.42 1.21
C VAL A 4 -0.31 0.03 1.09
N PHE A 5 0.47 0.95 1.66
CA PHE A 5 0.22 2.39 1.50
C PHE A 5 1.06 2.94 0.35
N TYR A 6 0.46 3.76 -0.49
CA TYR A 6 1.15 4.41 -1.60
C TYR A 6 0.77 5.90 -1.68
N PRO A 7 1.71 6.76 -2.10
CA PRO A 7 1.47 8.21 -2.10
C PRO A 7 0.33 8.66 -3.02
N ALA A 8 0.31 8.21 -4.28
CA ALA A 8 -0.67 8.71 -5.24
C ALA A 8 -0.87 7.74 -6.41
N ALA A 9 -2.13 7.51 -6.77
CA ALA A 9 -2.51 6.73 -7.95
C ALA A 9 -1.95 7.39 -9.22
N PHE A 10 -1.66 6.58 -10.23
CA PHE A 10 -1.18 7.00 -11.57
C PHE A 10 0.22 7.64 -11.59
N THR A 11 0.98 7.57 -10.48
CA THR A 11 2.39 7.95 -10.49
C THR A 11 3.26 6.73 -10.78
N GLY A 12 4.46 6.94 -11.33
CA GLY A 12 5.30 5.86 -11.86
C GLY A 12 5.66 4.77 -10.83
N VAL A 13 6.28 5.16 -9.72
CA VAL A 13 6.72 4.19 -8.69
C VAL A 13 5.52 3.55 -8.01
N CYS A 14 4.45 4.29 -7.76
CA CYS A 14 3.24 3.73 -7.17
C CYS A 14 2.59 2.70 -8.08
N THR A 15 2.55 2.96 -9.39
CA THR A 15 2.03 1.99 -10.36
C THR A 15 2.88 0.72 -10.36
N GLU A 16 4.21 0.84 -10.35
CA GLU A 16 5.12 -0.30 -10.29
C GLU A 16 4.90 -1.12 -9.01
N GLU A 17 4.79 -0.46 -7.87
CA GLU A 17 4.59 -1.13 -6.58
C GLU A 17 3.27 -1.92 -6.55
N ILE A 18 2.17 -1.26 -6.91
CA ILE A 18 0.84 -1.88 -6.85
C ILE A 18 0.74 -3.04 -7.86
N CYS A 19 1.29 -2.86 -9.06
CA CYS A 19 1.32 -3.95 -10.05
C CYS A 19 2.20 -5.11 -9.58
N SER A 20 3.32 -4.85 -8.91
CA SER A 20 4.18 -5.89 -8.36
C SER A 20 3.44 -6.73 -7.31
N PHE A 21 2.73 -6.11 -6.38
CA PHE A 21 1.92 -6.84 -5.42
C PHE A 21 0.77 -7.59 -6.09
N ASN A 22 0.17 -7.01 -7.12
CA ASN A 22 -0.89 -7.67 -7.87
C ASN A 22 -0.39 -8.96 -8.55
N ASP A 23 0.81 -8.92 -9.10
CA ASP A 23 1.43 -10.11 -9.73
C ASP A 23 1.72 -11.21 -8.69
N LEU A 24 1.95 -10.84 -7.44
CA LEU A 24 2.21 -11.78 -6.34
C LEU A 24 0.94 -12.19 -5.59
N MET A 25 -0.21 -11.66 -5.97
CA MET A 25 -1.46 -11.86 -5.23
C MET A 25 -1.85 -13.34 -5.10
N GLY A 26 -1.62 -14.14 -6.13
CA GLY A 26 -1.92 -15.58 -6.10
C GLY A 26 -1.16 -16.30 -4.99
N ASP A 27 0.13 -16.02 -4.84
CA ASP A 27 0.95 -16.62 -3.78
C ASP A 27 0.51 -16.13 -2.40
N LEU A 28 0.16 -14.86 -2.27
CA LEU A 28 -0.32 -14.26 -1.03
C LEU A 28 -1.66 -14.88 -0.60
N GLU A 29 -2.61 -15.02 -1.52
CA GLU A 29 -3.90 -15.65 -1.24
C GLU A 29 -3.74 -17.11 -0.83
N ASN A 30 -2.85 -17.85 -1.48
CA ASN A 30 -2.56 -19.24 -1.13
C ASN A 30 -1.97 -19.37 0.27
N SER A 31 -1.28 -18.35 0.77
CA SER A 31 -0.76 -18.32 2.13
C SER A 31 -1.81 -17.92 3.17
N GLY A 32 -3.03 -17.58 2.73
CA GLY A 32 -4.09 -17.08 3.60
C GLY A 32 -3.99 -15.59 3.91
N CYS A 33 -3.15 -14.86 3.19
CA CYS A 33 -2.95 -13.42 3.39
C CYS A 33 -3.81 -12.61 2.43
N THR A 34 -4.71 -11.78 2.95
CA THR A 34 -5.46 -10.82 2.12
C THR A 34 -4.66 -9.55 1.93
N VAL A 35 -4.85 -8.88 0.78
CA VAL A 35 -4.11 -7.66 0.41
C VAL A 35 -5.08 -6.51 0.25
N VAL A 36 -4.75 -5.34 0.80
CA VAL A 36 -5.44 -4.08 0.53
C VAL A 36 -4.42 -2.98 0.27
N GLY A 37 -4.73 -2.11 -0.69
CA GLY A 37 -3.94 -0.90 -0.92
C GLY A 37 -4.68 0.31 -0.37
N ILE A 38 -3.95 1.30 0.15
CA ILE A 38 -4.54 2.51 0.72
C ILE A 38 -3.76 3.74 0.27
N SER A 39 -4.47 4.75 -0.21
CA SER A 39 -3.92 6.07 -0.50
C SER A 39 -4.93 7.15 -0.10
N VAL A 40 -4.52 8.41 -0.19
CA VAL A 40 -5.42 9.55 0.06
C VAL A 40 -6.22 9.96 -1.16
N ASP A 41 -6.01 9.32 -2.31
CA ASP A 41 -6.79 9.56 -3.52
C ASP A 41 -8.27 9.29 -3.27
N SER A 42 -9.13 9.94 -4.04
CA SER A 42 -10.57 9.69 -3.93
C SER A 42 -10.93 8.25 -4.29
N PRO A 43 -12.09 7.73 -3.84
CA PRO A 43 -12.55 6.41 -4.25
C PRO A 43 -12.68 6.27 -5.76
N PHE A 44 -13.02 7.36 -6.45
CA PHE A 44 -13.18 7.38 -7.90
C PHE A 44 -11.82 7.23 -8.61
N SER A 45 -10.80 7.95 -8.13
CA SER A 45 -9.44 7.85 -8.66
C SER A 45 -8.84 6.47 -8.42
N ASN A 46 -8.98 5.93 -7.23
CA ASN A 46 -8.48 4.59 -6.91
C ASN A 46 -9.22 3.50 -7.68
N ALA A 47 -10.52 3.64 -7.89
CA ALA A 47 -11.28 2.71 -8.73
C ALA A 47 -10.79 2.74 -10.18
N ALA A 48 -10.56 3.92 -10.74
CA ALA A 48 -10.02 4.07 -12.09
C ALA A 48 -8.60 3.49 -12.20
N PHE A 49 -7.76 3.71 -11.19
CA PHE A 49 -6.41 3.17 -11.12
C PHE A 49 -6.43 1.64 -11.12
N ALA A 50 -7.31 1.03 -10.32
CA ALA A 50 -7.48 -0.41 -10.27
C ALA A 50 -7.93 -0.98 -11.62
N ARG A 51 -8.91 -0.34 -12.28
CA ARG A 51 -9.39 -0.79 -13.60
C ARG A 51 -8.31 -0.69 -14.67
N THR A 52 -7.59 0.42 -14.69
CA THR A 52 -6.55 0.67 -15.71
C THR A 52 -5.41 -0.36 -15.63
N ASN A 53 -5.10 -0.84 -14.42
CA ASN A 53 -3.97 -1.75 -14.19
C ASN A 53 -4.42 -3.18 -13.83
N ASP A 54 -5.69 -3.51 -13.96
CA ASP A 54 -6.25 -4.83 -13.65
C ASP A 54 -5.88 -5.31 -12.24
N ILE A 55 -6.01 -4.43 -11.25
CA ILE A 55 -5.68 -4.76 -9.86
C ILE A 55 -6.80 -5.60 -9.24
N GLY A 56 -6.44 -6.76 -8.72
CA GLY A 56 -7.39 -7.74 -8.16
C GLY A 56 -7.64 -7.61 -6.66
N PHE A 57 -7.02 -6.66 -5.97
CA PHE A 57 -7.29 -6.40 -4.55
C PHE A 57 -7.86 -5.00 -4.36
N PRO A 58 -8.59 -4.76 -3.22
CA PRO A 58 -9.20 -3.45 -2.99
C PRO A 58 -8.17 -2.33 -2.84
N LEU A 59 -8.45 -1.18 -3.45
CA LEU A 59 -7.71 0.06 -3.25
C LEU A 59 -8.62 1.02 -2.50
N LEU A 60 -8.35 1.22 -1.22
CA LEU A 60 -9.18 2.01 -0.31
C LEU A 60 -8.70 3.45 -0.27
N SER A 61 -9.60 4.36 0.07
CA SER A 61 -9.35 5.80 0.03
C SER A 61 -9.35 6.39 1.44
N ASP A 62 -8.20 6.91 1.87
CA ASP A 62 -8.04 7.60 3.14
C ASP A 62 -8.07 9.12 2.90
N VAL A 63 -9.17 9.61 2.31
CA VAL A 63 -9.31 11.02 1.93
C VAL A 63 -9.24 11.97 3.13
N HIS A 64 -9.61 11.49 4.31
CA HIS A 64 -9.54 12.28 5.54
C HIS A 64 -8.18 12.20 6.24
N ARG A 65 -7.27 11.38 5.76
CA ARG A 65 -5.92 11.15 6.30
C ARG A 65 -5.90 10.61 7.73
N SER A 66 -7.03 10.14 8.22
CA SER A 66 -7.11 9.59 9.59
C SER A 66 -6.29 8.31 9.75
N VAL A 67 -6.32 7.43 8.75
CA VAL A 67 -5.58 6.16 8.83
C VAL A 67 -4.08 6.39 8.75
N ILE A 68 -3.60 7.22 7.81
CA ILE A 68 -2.16 7.50 7.70
C ILE A 68 -1.63 8.22 8.94
N ASN A 69 -2.45 9.06 9.58
CA ASN A 69 -2.07 9.71 10.84
C ASN A 69 -2.00 8.69 11.97
N ASP A 70 -2.95 7.76 12.06
CA ASP A 70 -2.95 6.72 13.09
C ASP A 70 -1.75 5.78 12.95
N PHE A 71 -1.32 5.50 11.71
CA PHE A 71 -0.12 4.69 11.46
C PHE A 71 1.19 5.48 11.57
N GLY A 72 1.12 6.81 11.72
CA GLY A 72 2.31 7.65 11.82
C GLY A 72 3.08 7.78 10.50
N ILE A 73 2.43 7.66 9.36
CA ILE A 73 3.05 7.63 8.03
C ILE A 73 2.58 8.77 7.12
N ALA A 74 2.10 9.87 7.67
CA ALA A 74 1.75 11.04 6.86
C ALA A 74 3.02 11.66 6.27
N TYR A 75 3.03 11.91 4.96
CA TYR A 75 4.12 12.54 4.23
C TYR A 75 3.65 13.88 3.67
N GLN A 76 4.28 14.95 4.13
CA GLN A 76 3.85 16.31 3.78
C GLN A 76 4.52 16.83 2.52
N ASP A 77 3.83 17.73 1.84
CA ASP A 77 4.37 18.45 0.68
C ASP A 77 4.82 17.54 -0.47
N PHE A 78 4.03 16.49 -0.74
CA PHE A 78 4.30 15.58 -1.85
C PHE A 78 4.04 16.30 -3.18
N SER A 79 5.09 16.55 -3.95
CA SER A 79 5.09 17.29 -5.24
C SER A 79 4.67 18.74 -5.16
N ILE A 80 3.71 19.09 -4.32
CA ILE A 80 3.24 20.46 -4.12
C ILE A 80 3.07 20.74 -2.62
N LYS A 81 3.27 22.01 -2.26
CA LYS A 81 3.12 22.45 -0.87
C LYS A 81 1.71 22.22 -0.37
N GLY A 82 1.59 21.64 0.82
CA GLY A 82 0.31 21.38 1.48
C GLY A 82 -0.37 20.08 1.09
N TYR A 83 0.21 19.31 0.17
CA TYR A 83 -0.35 18.02 -0.24
C TYR A 83 0.20 16.90 0.64
N THR A 84 -0.60 16.48 1.62
CA THR A 84 -0.24 15.38 2.53
C THR A 84 -0.76 14.07 1.98
N VAL A 85 0.15 13.10 1.85
CA VAL A 85 -0.15 11.76 1.31
C VAL A 85 0.38 10.69 2.25
N ALA A 86 0.11 9.42 1.93
CA ALA A 86 0.72 8.31 2.64
C ALA A 86 2.19 8.18 2.29
N THR A 87 3.04 7.96 3.29
CA THR A 87 4.39 7.46 3.05
C THR A 87 4.27 6.07 2.43
N ARG A 88 5.07 5.78 1.39
CA ARG A 88 5.13 4.44 0.81
C ARG A 88 5.56 3.47 1.90
N SER A 89 4.69 2.54 2.25
CA SER A 89 4.92 1.65 3.40
C SER A 89 4.12 0.37 3.27
N VAL A 90 4.57 -0.65 3.98
CA VAL A 90 3.94 -1.98 3.97
C VAL A 90 3.84 -2.46 5.41
N PHE A 91 2.66 -2.93 5.78
CA PHE A 91 2.41 -3.49 7.11
C PHE A 91 1.71 -4.84 6.95
N VAL A 92 2.07 -5.79 7.79
CA VAL A 92 1.31 -7.04 7.91
C VAL A 92 0.59 -7.03 9.26
N ILE A 93 -0.74 -7.09 9.21
CA ILE A 93 -1.58 -7.13 10.40
C ILE A 93 -1.90 -8.60 10.68
N GLU A 94 -1.50 -9.05 11.86
CA GLU A 94 -1.73 -10.43 12.31
C GLU A 94 -3.21 -10.64 12.65
N PRO A 95 -3.69 -11.91 12.73
CA PRO A 95 -5.08 -12.20 13.07
C PRO A 95 -5.53 -11.62 14.41
N ASP A 96 -4.61 -11.42 15.36
CA ASP A 96 -4.92 -10.83 16.67
C ASP A 96 -4.94 -9.29 16.64
N GLY A 97 -4.70 -8.67 15.47
CA GLY A 97 -4.71 -7.22 15.30
C GLY A 97 -3.38 -6.53 15.52
N THR A 98 -2.32 -7.27 15.86
CA THR A 98 -0.98 -6.67 16.03
C THR A 98 -0.26 -6.52 14.69
N VAL A 99 0.70 -5.58 14.64
CA VAL A 99 1.55 -5.40 13.46
C VAL A 99 2.75 -6.35 13.59
N GLY A 100 2.82 -7.35 12.70
CA GLY A 100 3.90 -8.33 12.70
C GLY A 100 5.08 -7.93 11.81
N PHE A 101 4.82 -7.14 10.78
CA PHE A 101 5.85 -6.65 9.84
C PHE A 101 5.55 -5.19 9.52
N ALA A 102 6.58 -4.36 9.49
CA ALA A 102 6.45 -2.96 9.13
C ALA A 102 7.68 -2.50 8.35
N TRP A 103 7.42 -1.80 7.25
CA TRP A 103 8.46 -1.14 6.45
C TRP A 103 7.92 0.20 5.95
N ALA A 104 8.73 1.23 6.00
CA ALA A 104 8.39 2.54 5.46
C ALA A 104 9.59 3.10 4.69
N ALA A 105 9.32 3.67 3.51
CA ALA A 105 10.34 4.26 2.66
C ALA A 105 10.84 5.59 3.25
N GLU A 106 12.14 5.86 3.10
CA GLU A 106 12.72 7.16 3.48
C GLU A 106 12.30 8.28 2.53
N ASN A 107 11.99 7.92 1.28
CA ASN A 107 11.45 8.86 0.29
C ASN A 107 10.54 8.11 -0.70
N PRO A 108 9.66 8.85 -1.45
CA PRO A 108 8.67 8.21 -2.31
C PRO A 108 9.21 7.37 -3.48
N GLY A 109 10.49 7.53 -3.82
CA GLY A 109 11.10 6.78 -4.92
C GLY A 109 11.57 5.38 -4.55
N ILE A 110 11.58 5.02 -3.26
CA ILE A 110 12.07 3.73 -2.79
C ILE A 110 10.92 2.74 -2.73
N GLN A 111 11.08 1.58 -3.41
CA GLN A 111 10.15 0.48 -3.36
C GLN A 111 10.50 -0.51 -2.25
N PRO A 112 9.52 -1.28 -1.73
CA PRO A 112 9.80 -2.32 -0.74
C PRO A 112 10.59 -3.47 -1.34
N ASP A 113 11.23 -4.26 -0.47
CA ASP A 113 11.78 -5.56 -0.86
C ASP A 113 10.62 -6.56 -0.91
N TYR A 114 10.12 -6.82 -2.10
CA TYR A 114 8.96 -7.69 -2.30
C TYR A 114 9.21 -9.11 -1.82
N ALA A 115 10.42 -9.62 -2.03
CA ALA A 115 10.79 -10.96 -1.58
C ALA A 115 10.72 -11.09 -0.06
N GLU A 116 11.16 -10.07 0.66
CA GLU A 116 11.10 -10.04 2.13
C GLU A 116 9.65 -10.03 2.62
N VAL A 117 8.79 -9.20 2.01
CA VAL A 117 7.37 -9.12 2.36
C VAL A 117 6.67 -10.47 2.14
N ILE A 118 6.86 -11.05 0.96
CA ILE A 118 6.27 -12.36 0.61
C ILE A 118 6.77 -13.44 1.55
N SER A 119 8.08 -13.45 1.83
CA SER A 119 8.68 -14.43 2.72
C SER A 119 8.06 -14.36 4.13
N TYR A 120 7.81 -13.16 4.64
CA TYR A 120 7.12 -13.00 5.92
C TYR A 120 5.70 -13.57 5.86
N CYS A 121 4.94 -13.24 4.83
CA CYS A 121 3.56 -13.71 4.67
C CYS A 121 3.48 -15.24 4.57
N LEU A 122 4.42 -15.87 3.86
CA LEU A 122 4.44 -17.33 3.67
C LEU A 122 4.81 -18.09 4.93
N LYS A 123 5.55 -17.49 5.86
CA LYS A 123 5.95 -18.14 7.13
C LYS A 123 4.83 -18.20 8.16
N ASN A 124 3.81 -17.39 7.98
CA ASN A 124 2.70 -17.28 8.90
C ASN A 124 1.44 -17.84 8.28
#